data_1ca79a68acd1196d60abaac0041ca294
#
_entry.id   1ca79a68acd1196d60abaac0041ca294
#
_cell.length_a   1.000
_cell.length_b   1.000
_cell.length_c   1.000
_cell.angle_alpha   90.00
_cell.angle_beta   90.00
_cell.angle_gamma   90.00
#
_symmetry.space_group_name_H-M   'P 1'
#
loop_
_entity.id
_entity.type
_entity.pdbx_description
1 polymer ?
#
loop_
_entity_poly.entity_id
_entity_poly.type
_entity_poly.pdbx_seq_one_letter_code
_entity_poly.pdbx_strand_id
1 'polypeptide(L)'
;MTTSLREDRSSSIGWLIAAGVAGGMLAARAALRARRLYDLRGKVVLITGGSRGLGLALARAFAHEGARIAVCARDAREIERARDDLASRGIEAFGTPCDLTERAGVERLVREVRARYGRIDVLVNNAGLIQVGPMETMTPADYEESLRIHFWAPLYTMLAVLPEMRRRRSGRIVNISSVGGKISMAHLLPYCSGKFALTGLSEGMRAALLQDNVVVTTVCPGLLRTGSPRNAFFKGRHRAEYSWFSISDSLPILSMGAARAARQIVTACKRGDAELVIPTMAKVWVTVNALFPGLMTDLLGSLERSLPQPGGIGSARERGARSGSALSPSPLTLLGDSAAVRHNEI
;
A
#
# COMPACT_ATOMS: atom_id res chain seq x y z
N MET A 1 31.92 -40.76 30.32
CA MET A 1 32.41 -39.96 29.19
C MET A 1 31.68 -40.27 27.87
N THR A 2 30.48 -40.87 27.92
CA THR A 2 29.72 -41.38 26.73
C THR A 2 28.38 -40.64 26.48
N THR A 3 27.98 -39.69 27.34
CA THR A 3 26.73 -38.97 27.23
C THR A 3 26.83 -37.68 26.38
N SER A 4 27.99 -37.03 26.28
CA SER A 4 28.16 -35.77 25.56
C SER A 4 28.19 -35.89 24.03
N LEU A 5 28.58 -37.07 23.50
CA LEU A 5 28.67 -37.29 22.05
C LEU A 5 27.33 -37.65 21.38
N ARG A 6 26.29 -37.97 22.15
CA ARG A 6 24.93 -38.22 21.61
C ARG A 6 24.10 -36.97 21.46
N GLU A 7 24.27 -35.97 22.31
CA GLU A 7 23.55 -34.69 22.23
C GLU A 7 23.99 -33.84 21.02
N ASP A 8 25.25 -33.86 20.69
CA ASP A 8 25.81 -33.09 19.56
C ASP A 8 25.39 -33.63 18.18
N ARG A 9 25.16 -34.95 18.06
CA ARG A 9 24.63 -35.55 16.81
C ARG A 9 23.14 -35.29 16.60
N SER A 10 22.33 -35.19 17.63
CA SER A 10 20.90 -34.91 17.49
C SER A 10 20.65 -33.46 17.10
N SER A 11 21.45 -32.52 17.60
CA SER A 11 21.36 -31.08 17.21
C SER A 11 21.80 -30.89 15.75
N SER A 12 22.86 -31.54 15.28
CA SER A 12 23.31 -31.41 13.90
C SER A 12 22.34 -32.01 12.88
N ILE A 13 21.66 -33.10 13.20
CA ILE A 13 20.61 -33.68 12.34
C ILE A 13 19.39 -32.76 12.29
N GLY A 14 18.99 -32.13 13.40
CA GLY A 14 17.91 -31.16 13.45
C GLY A 14 18.18 -29.96 12.54
N TRP A 15 19.39 -29.42 12.55
CA TRP A 15 19.79 -28.32 11.66
C TRP A 15 19.82 -28.70 10.19
N LEU A 16 20.27 -29.91 9.85
CA LEU A 16 20.27 -30.41 8.48
C LEU A 16 18.86 -30.63 7.93
N ILE A 17 17.93 -31.13 8.75
CA ILE A 17 16.52 -31.27 8.39
C ILE A 17 15.89 -29.89 8.20
N ALA A 18 16.11 -28.94 9.12
CA ALA A 18 15.60 -27.57 9.02
C ALA A 18 16.14 -26.85 7.76
N ALA A 19 17.42 -27.00 7.45
CA ALA A 19 18.05 -26.47 6.25
C ALA A 19 17.49 -27.10 4.97
N GLY A 20 17.27 -28.42 4.96
CA GLY A 20 16.65 -29.14 3.84
C GLY A 20 15.22 -28.71 3.59
N VAL A 21 14.40 -28.56 4.63
CA VAL A 21 13.02 -28.04 4.55
C VAL A 21 13.01 -26.61 4.03
N ALA A 22 13.87 -25.74 4.57
CA ALA A 22 13.98 -24.36 4.11
C ALA A 22 14.41 -24.29 2.63
N GLY A 23 15.40 -25.09 2.22
CA GLY A 23 15.84 -25.19 0.82
C GLY A 23 14.74 -25.69 -0.11
N GLY A 24 14.01 -26.71 0.29
CA GLY A 24 12.85 -27.25 -0.44
C GLY A 24 11.72 -26.21 -0.59
N MET A 25 11.41 -25.47 0.48
CA MET A 25 10.41 -24.37 0.43
C MET A 25 10.86 -23.26 -0.51
N LEU A 26 12.13 -22.87 -0.51
CA LEU A 26 12.66 -21.83 -1.41
C LEU A 26 12.62 -22.29 -2.87
N ALA A 27 12.99 -23.55 -3.16
CA ALA A 27 12.91 -24.11 -4.50
C ALA A 27 11.47 -24.21 -4.99
N ALA A 28 10.55 -24.70 -4.17
CA ALA A 28 9.11 -24.75 -4.48
C ALA A 28 8.56 -23.33 -4.75
N ARG A 29 8.94 -22.35 -3.94
CA ARG A 29 8.56 -20.95 -4.14
C ARG A 29 9.08 -20.39 -5.47
N ALA A 30 10.34 -20.68 -5.81
CA ALA A 30 10.95 -20.27 -7.09
C ALA A 30 10.23 -20.89 -8.29
N ALA A 31 9.94 -22.19 -8.23
CA ALA A 31 9.20 -22.90 -9.28
C ALA A 31 7.77 -22.35 -9.45
N LEU A 32 7.06 -22.10 -8.35
CA LEU A 32 5.73 -21.49 -8.38
C LEU A 32 5.75 -20.08 -8.96
N ARG A 33 6.77 -19.28 -8.66
CA ARG A 33 6.96 -17.94 -9.25
C ARG A 33 7.20 -18.01 -10.75
N ALA A 34 8.05 -18.93 -11.21
CA ALA A 34 8.31 -19.12 -12.64
C ALA A 34 7.04 -19.51 -13.40
N ARG A 35 6.21 -20.41 -12.84
CA ARG A 35 4.92 -20.81 -13.43
C ARG A 35 3.86 -19.70 -13.42
N ARG A 36 3.96 -18.74 -12.52
CA ARG A 36 3.00 -17.63 -12.35
C ARG A 36 3.42 -16.35 -13.06
N LEU A 37 4.53 -16.35 -13.78
CA LEU A 37 5.00 -15.14 -14.46
C LEU A 37 3.94 -14.63 -15.42
N TYR A 38 3.55 -13.36 -15.25
CA TYR A 38 2.46 -12.74 -15.98
C TYR A 38 2.99 -11.63 -16.90
N ASP A 39 2.80 -11.78 -18.18
CA ASP A 39 3.15 -10.75 -19.16
C ASP A 39 2.13 -9.62 -19.09
N LEU A 40 2.61 -8.40 -18.92
CA LEU A 40 1.77 -7.20 -18.82
C LEU A 40 1.53 -6.50 -20.16
N ARG A 41 2.21 -6.89 -21.24
CA ARG A 41 2.05 -6.27 -22.56
C ARG A 41 0.62 -6.41 -23.05
N GLY A 42 0.02 -5.26 -23.39
CA GLY A 42 -1.38 -5.18 -23.83
C GLY A 42 -2.44 -5.49 -22.77
N LYS A 43 -2.04 -5.77 -21.51
CA LYS A 43 -2.98 -5.99 -20.40
C LYS A 43 -3.57 -4.68 -19.91
N VAL A 44 -4.84 -4.73 -19.52
CA VAL A 44 -5.56 -3.57 -18.98
C VAL A 44 -5.39 -3.54 -17.46
N VAL A 45 -4.84 -2.45 -16.97
CA VAL A 45 -4.57 -2.21 -15.54
C VAL A 45 -5.46 -1.09 -15.05
N LEU A 46 -6.38 -1.39 -14.13
CA LEU A 46 -7.16 -0.38 -13.41
C LEU A 46 -6.49 -0.05 -12.08
N ILE A 47 -6.14 1.22 -11.88
CA ILE A 47 -5.47 1.73 -10.67
C ILE A 47 -6.40 2.70 -9.95
N THR A 48 -6.85 2.35 -8.75
CA THR A 48 -7.63 3.27 -7.92
C THR A 48 -6.71 4.28 -7.23
N GLY A 49 -7.17 5.54 -7.12
CA GLY A 49 -6.30 6.62 -6.62
C GLY A 49 -5.09 6.84 -7.52
N GLY A 50 -5.27 6.71 -8.84
CA GLY A 50 -4.19 6.80 -9.83
C GLY A 50 -3.82 8.22 -10.25
N SER A 51 -4.49 9.24 -9.71
CA SER A 51 -4.27 10.64 -10.10
C SER A 51 -2.98 11.25 -9.55
N ARG A 52 -2.44 10.70 -8.47
CA ARG A 52 -1.28 11.25 -7.77
C ARG A 52 -0.50 10.21 -6.97
N GLY A 53 0.60 10.64 -6.36
CA GLY A 53 1.39 9.87 -5.40
C GLY A 53 1.88 8.54 -5.95
N LEU A 54 1.73 7.49 -5.13
CA LEU A 54 2.09 6.13 -5.51
C LEU A 54 1.24 5.63 -6.70
N GLY A 55 -0.05 6.00 -6.77
CA GLY A 55 -0.94 5.57 -7.84
C GLY A 55 -0.46 6.04 -9.22
N LEU A 56 -0.04 7.30 -9.34
CA LEU A 56 0.55 7.83 -10.57
C LEU A 56 1.90 7.18 -10.90
N ALA A 57 2.73 6.93 -9.87
CA ALA A 57 4.00 6.20 -10.07
C ALA A 57 3.75 4.76 -10.56
N LEU A 58 2.71 4.10 -10.07
CA LEU A 58 2.28 2.77 -10.54
C LEU A 58 1.77 2.82 -11.98
N ALA A 59 0.97 3.83 -12.34
CA ALA A 59 0.50 4.01 -13.71
C ALA A 59 1.68 4.10 -14.70
N ARG A 60 2.69 4.92 -14.38
CA ARG A 60 3.93 5.02 -15.17
C ARG A 60 4.68 3.69 -15.24
N ALA A 61 4.80 2.98 -14.12
CA ALA A 61 5.54 1.72 -14.05
C ALA A 61 4.86 0.56 -14.80
N PHE A 62 3.53 0.45 -14.72
CA PHE A 62 2.76 -0.54 -15.49
C PHE A 62 2.78 -0.22 -17.00
N ALA A 63 2.68 1.06 -17.36
CA ALA A 63 2.77 1.48 -18.77
C ALA A 63 4.14 1.15 -19.37
N HIS A 64 5.23 1.31 -18.62
CA HIS A 64 6.58 0.93 -19.05
C HIS A 64 6.70 -0.58 -19.37
N GLU A 65 5.86 -1.43 -18.77
CA GLU A 65 5.76 -2.86 -19.09
C GLU A 65 4.80 -3.14 -20.30
N GLY A 66 4.33 -2.09 -20.98
CA GLY A 66 3.43 -2.21 -22.12
C GLY A 66 1.96 -2.41 -21.78
N ALA A 67 1.54 -2.13 -20.54
CA ALA A 67 0.14 -2.22 -20.15
C ALA A 67 -0.67 -1.00 -20.61
N ARG A 68 -1.98 -1.20 -20.84
CA ARG A 68 -2.98 -0.14 -21.03
C ARG A 68 -3.49 0.35 -19.69
N ILE A 69 -3.49 1.64 -19.47
CA ILE A 69 -3.72 2.23 -18.16
C ILE A 69 -5.11 2.83 -18.05
N ALA A 70 -5.84 2.43 -17.01
CA ALA A 70 -7.04 3.11 -16.53
C ALA A 70 -6.80 3.60 -15.09
N VAL A 71 -7.15 4.84 -14.80
CA VAL A 71 -7.05 5.44 -13.47
C VAL A 71 -8.37 6.03 -13.02
N CYS A 72 -8.64 6.02 -11.72
CA CYS A 72 -9.73 6.77 -11.14
C CYS A 72 -9.30 7.51 -9.87
N ALA A 73 -9.96 8.60 -9.60
CA ALA A 73 -9.86 9.41 -8.39
C ALA A 73 -11.18 10.17 -8.19
N ARG A 74 -11.33 10.89 -7.08
CA ARG A 74 -12.54 11.70 -6.85
C ARG A 74 -12.52 13.02 -7.63
N ASP A 75 -11.37 13.64 -7.74
CA ASP A 75 -11.19 14.96 -8.36
C ASP A 75 -10.85 14.83 -9.85
N ALA A 76 -11.74 15.35 -10.71
CA ALA A 76 -11.58 15.33 -12.15
C ALA A 76 -10.33 16.12 -12.62
N ARG A 77 -10.02 17.26 -11.97
CA ARG A 77 -8.85 18.07 -12.32
C ARG A 77 -7.54 17.36 -12.00
N GLU A 78 -7.48 16.60 -10.89
CA GLU A 78 -6.32 15.78 -10.59
C GLU A 78 -6.14 14.66 -11.64
N ILE A 79 -7.23 14.10 -12.16
CA ILE A 79 -7.19 13.08 -13.21
C ILE A 79 -6.67 13.68 -14.52
N GLU A 80 -7.13 14.87 -14.90
CA GLU A 80 -6.65 15.58 -16.09
C GLU A 80 -5.14 15.82 -16.01
N ARG A 81 -4.65 16.41 -14.91
CA ARG A 81 -3.20 16.61 -14.70
C ARG A 81 -2.41 15.30 -14.77
N ALA A 82 -2.96 14.21 -14.22
CA ALA A 82 -2.31 12.90 -14.29
C ALA A 82 -2.28 12.35 -15.73
N ARG A 83 -3.33 12.54 -16.49
CA ARG A 83 -3.37 12.17 -17.91
C ARG A 83 -2.37 12.97 -18.74
N ASP A 84 -2.26 14.27 -18.49
CA ASP A 84 -1.29 15.14 -19.17
C ASP A 84 0.16 14.72 -18.85
N ASP A 85 0.45 14.40 -17.58
CA ASP A 85 1.76 13.85 -17.21
C ASP A 85 2.04 12.50 -17.89
N LEU A 86 1.07 11.63 -17.96
CA LEU A 86 1.21 10.35 -18.67
C LEU A 86 1.39 10.55 -20.17
N ALA A 87 0.59 11.43 -20.78
CA ALA A 87 0.67 11.77 -22.20
C ALA A 87 2.02 12.38 -22.59
N SER A 88 2.60 13.26 -21.75
CA SER A 88 3.94 13.83 -21.95
C SER A 88 5.06 12.77 -21.98
N ARG A 89 4.76 11.56 -21.52
CA ARG A 89 5.65 10.37 -21.55
C ARG A 89 5.28 9.38 -22.63
N GLY A 90 4.36 9.73 -23.53
CA GLY A 90 3.86 8.84 -24.58
C GLY A 90 2.91 7.74 -24.07
N ILE A 91 2.32 7.91 -22.88
CA ILE A 91 1.41 6.94 -22.29
C ILE A 91 -0.03 7.43 -22.46
N GLU A 92 -0.82 6.72 -23.25
CA GLU A 92 -2.26 6.92 -23.31
C GLU A 92 -2.93 6.27 -22.08
N ALA A 93 -3.70 7.04 -21.32
CA ALA A 93 -4.43 6.57 -20.16
C ALA A 93 -5.89 7.01 -20.18
N PHE A 94 -6.79 6.07 -19.86
CA PHE A 94 -8.19 6.38 -19.56
C PHE A 94 -8.30 6.83 -18.11
N GLY A 95 -9.00 7.94 -17.88
CA GLY A 95 -9.23 8.48 -16.53
C GLY A 95 -10.70 8.84 -16.33
N THR A 96 -11.29 8.44 -15.19
CA THR A 96 -12.69 8.77 -14.88
C THR A 96 -12.86 9.08 -13.38
N PRO A 97 -13.66 10.11 -13.02
CA PRO A 97 -13.99 10.40 -11.63
C PRO A 97 -14.82 9.28 -11.00
N CYS A 98 -14.43 8.88 -9.79
CA CYS A 98 -15.18 7.86 -9.05
C CYS A 98 -15.01 8.05 -7.53
N ASP A 99 -16.11 8.07 -6.81
CA ASP A 99 -16.09 7.80 -5.37
C ASP A 99 -16.18 6.29 -5.15
N LEU A 100 -15.11 5.74 -4.64
CA LEU A 100 -14.97 4.30 -4.42
C LEU A 100 -15.71 3.83 -3.16
N THR A 101 -16.16 4.72 -2.30
CA THR A 101 -16.97 4.39 -1.13
C THR A 101 -18.41 4.05 -1.52
N GLU A 102 -18.81 4.41 -2.74
CA GLU A 102 -20.13 4.16 -3.31
C GLU A 102 -20.09 2.97 -4.26
N ARG A 103 -20.75 1.87 -3.90
CA ARG A 103 -20.77 0.63 -4.71
C ARG A 103 -21.24 0.87 -6.15
N ALA A 104 -22.31 1.67 -6.32
CA ALA A 104 -22.81 2.01 -7.65
C ALA A 104 -21.77 2.78 -8.50
N GLY A 105 -20.96 3.65 -7.86
CA GLY A 105 -19.84 4.34 -8.48
C GLY A 105 -18.78 3.38 -8.99
N VAL A 106 -18.42 2.38 -8.19
CA VAL A 106 -17.46 1.33 -8.57
C VAL A 106 -17.97 0.48 -9.74
N GLU A 107 -19.24 0.09 -9.70
CA GLU A 107 -19.85 -0.68 -10.79
C GLU A 107 -19.86 0.11 -12.11
N ARG A 108 -20.13 1.42 -12.06
CA ARG A 108 -20.03 2.32 -13.21
C ARG A 108 -18.59 2.41 -13.73
N LEU A 109 -17.61 2.64 -12.86
CA LEU A 109 -16.20 2.67 -13.20
C LEU A 109 -15.76 1.41 -13.97
N VAL A 110 -16.11 0.24 -13.46
CA VAL A 110 -15.75 -1.03 -14.10
C VAL A 110 -16.42 -1.18 -15.48
N ARG A 111 -17.69 -0.75 -15.63
CA ARG A 111 -18.37 -0.73 -16.93
C ARG A 111 -17.67 0.20 -17.94
N GLU A 112 -17.29 1.42 -17.53
CA GLU A 112 -16.60 2.40 -18.37
C GLU A 112 -15.23 1.89 -18.86
N VAL A 113 -14.43 1.31 -17.95
CA VAL A 113 -13.13 0.71 -18.30
C VAL A 113 -13.32 -0.45 -19.28
N ARG A 114 -14.35 -1.29 -19.06
CA ARG A 114 -14.69 -2.38 -19.99
C ARG A 114 -15.16 -1.88 -21.35
N ALA A 115 -15.96 -0.82 -21.38
CA ALA A 115 -16.41 -0.20 -22.64
C ALA A 115 -15.20 0.33 -23.44
N ARG A 116 -14.20 0.90 -22.76
CA ARG A 116 -13.00 1.47 -23.40
C ARG A 116 -11.99 0.42 -23.86
N TYR A 117 -11.77 -0.64 -23.05
CA TYR A 117 -10.67 -1.59 -23.26
C TYR A 117 -11.10 -3.05 -23.40
N GLY A 118 -12.39 -3.35 -23.26
CA GLY A 118 -12.97 -4.69 -23.38
C GLY A 118 -12.89 -5.51 -22.10
N ARG A 119 -11.89 -5.29 -21.23
CA ARG A 119 -11.66 -6.10 -20.02
C ARG A 119 -10.79 -5.37 -19.00
N ILE A 120 -10.67 -5.98 -17.80
CA ILE A 120 -9.69 -5.59 -16.77
C ILE A 120 -8.88 -6.84 -16.45
N ASP A 121 -7.56 -6.77 -16.66
CA ASP A 121 -6.63 -7.88 -16.38
C ASP A 121 -5.96 -7.75 -15.03
N VAL A 122 -5.66 -6.53 -14.62
CA VAL A 122 -5.03 -6.20 -13.34
C VAL A 122 -5.85 -5.13 -12.64
N LEU A 123 -6.21 -5.38 -11.38
CA LEU A 123 -6.79 -4.39 -10.48
C LEU A 123 -5.74 -3.99 -9.43
N VAL A 124 -5.50 -2.69 -9.28
CA VAL A 124 -4.63 -2.15 -8.23
C VAL A 124 -5.47 -1.29 -7.29
N ASN A 125 -5.77 -1.81 -6.10
CA ASN A 125 -6.43 -1.09 -5.04
C ASN A 125 -5.39 -0.26 -4.28
N ASN A 126 -5.23 1.02 -4.67
CA ASN A 126 -4.25 1.93 -4.12
C ASN A 126 -4.88 3.14 -3.43
N ALA A 127 -6.13 3.48 -3.75
CA ALA A 127 -6.82 4.60 -3.11
C ALA A 127 -6.82 4.45 -1.58
N GLY A 128 -6.63 5.57 -0.89
CA GLY A 128 -6.62 5.61 0.56
C GLY A 128 -6.59 7.04 1.08
N LEU A 129 -6.72 7.18 2.39
CA LEU A 129 -6.53 8.42 3.12
C LEU A 129 -5.67 8.16 4.35
N ILE A 130 -5.00 9.19 4.84
CA ILE A 130 -4.19 9.15 6.05
C ILE A 130 -4.78 10.17 7.03
N GLN A 131 -5.02 9.73 8.26
CA GLN A 131 -5.41 10.57 9.39
C GLN A 131 -4.38 10.37 10.48
N VAL A 132 -3.82 11.49 10.97
CA VAL A 132 -2.74 11.53 11.95
C VAL A 132 -3.18 12.37 13.15
N GLY A 133 -2.96 11.85 14.34
CA GLY A 133 -3.22 12.54 15.59
C GLY A 133 -3.37 11.60 16.78
N PRO A 134 -3.31 12.14 18.00
CA PRO A 134 -3.51 11.36 19.22
C PRO A 134 -4.86 10.67 19.27
N MET A 135 -4.94 9.52 19.92
CA MET A 135 -6.17 8.73 20.07
C MET A 135 -7.35 9.56 20.59
N GLU A 136 -7.10 10.44 21.54
CA GLU A 136 -8.11 11.31 22.19
C GLU A 136 -8.76 12.31 21.22
N THR A 137 -8.13 12.58 20.09
CA THR A 137 -8.68 13.47 19.05
C THR A 137 -9.44 12.73 17.97
N MET A 138 -9.37 11.40 17.94
CA MET A 138 -10.06 10.57 16.99
C MET A 138 -11.51 10.32 17.42
N THR A 139 -12.40 10.25 16.45
CA THR A 139 -13.83 10.00 16.64
C THR A 139 -14.25 8.70 15.93
N PRO A 140 -15.36 8.07 16.30
CA PRO A 140 -15.87 6.91 15.57
C PRO A 140 -15.98 7.14 14.05
N ALA A 141 -16.34 8.34 13.62
CA ALA A 141 -16.45 8.71 12.21
C ALA A 141 -15.11 8.60 11.45
N ASP A 142 -13.96 8.83 12.12
CA ASP A 142 -12.64 8.67 11.52
C ASP A 142 -12.34 7.20 11.20
N TYR A 143 -12.73 6.30 12.10
CA TYR A 143 -12.59 4.85 11.89
C TYR A 143 -13.52 4.36 10.79
N GLU A 144 -14.77 4.83 10.77
CA GLU A 144 -15.72 4.50 9.70
C GLU A 144 -15.22 4.98 8.33
N GLU A 145 -14.74 6.23 8.22
CA GLU A 145 -14.18 6.77 6.98
C GLU A 145 -12.97 5.95 6.52
N SER A 146 -12.08 5.59 7.46
CA SER A 146 -10.94 4.73 7.18
C SER A 146 -11.36 3.35 6.67
N LEU A 147 -12.33 2.71 7.30
CA LEU A 147 -12.86 1.42 6.85
C LEU A 147 -13.56 1.51 5.50
N ARG A 148 -14.31 2.58 5.25
CA ARG A 148 -14.97 2.79 3.94
C ARG A 148 -13.96 2.80 2.81
N ILE A 149 -12.84 3.51 2.96
CA ILE A 149 -11.85 3.65 1.86
C ILE A 149 -10.84 2.50 1.82
N HIS A 150 -10.43 1.92 2.98
CA HIS A 150 -9.39 0.91 2.99
C HIS A 150 -9.91 -0.52 2.94
N PHE A 151 -11.16 -0.77 3.34
CA PHE A 151 -11.77 -2.10 3.34
C PHE A 151 -12.91 -2.22 2.32
N TRP A 152 -13.97 -1.40 2.46
CA TRP A 152 -15.15 -1.53 1.62
C TRP A 152 -14.88 -1.18 0.15
N ALA A 153 -14.12 -0.11 -0.13
CA ALA A 153 -13.80 0.27 -1.49
C ALA A 153 -12.98 -0.81 -2.24
N PRO A 154 -11.87 -1.38 -1.68
CA PRO A 154 -11.22 -2.55 -2.27
C PRO A 154 -12.12 -3.77 -2.41
N LEU A 155 -13.00 -4.05 -1.46
CA LEU A 155 -13.95 -5.15 -1.57
C LEU A 155 -14.90 -4.93 -2.77
N TYR A 156 -15.48 -3.74 -2.92
CA TYR A 156 -16.39 -3.44 -4.02
C TYR A 156 -15.70 -3.55 -5.39
N THR A 157 -14.48 -3.02 -5.52
CA THR A 157 -13.71 -3.11 -6.77
C THR A 157 -13.37 -4.55 -7.11
N MET A 158 -12.93 -5.36 -6.13
CA MET A 158 -12.66 -6.78 -6.31
C MET A 158 -13.92 -7.53 -6.76
N LEU A 159 -15.03 -7.37 -6.04
CA LEU A 159 -16.30 -8.03 -6.39
C LEU A 159 -16.79 -7.65 -7.81
N ALA A 160 -16.55 -6.43 -8.25
CA ALA A 160 -16.95 -5.97 -9.58
C ALA A 160 -16.12 -6.57 -10.72
N VAL A 161 -14.82 -6.88 -10.50
CA VAL A 161 -13.94 -7.44 -11.54
C VAL A 161 -13.89 -8.97 -11.53
N LEU A 162 -14.10 -9.59 -10.35
CA LEU A 162 -13.93 -11.03 -10.14
C LEU A 162 -14.76 -11.93 -11.05
N PRO A 163 -16.05 -11.67 -11.35
CA PRO A 163 -16.84 -12.56 -12.19
C PRO A 163 -16.20 -12.82 -13.55
N GLU A 164 -15.61 -11.79 -14.14
CA GLU A 164 -14.93 -11.89 -15.43
C GLU A 164 -13.56 -12.56 -15.31
N MET A 165 -12.75 -12.20 -14.32
CA MET A 165 -11.45 -12.82 -14.06
C MET A 165 -11.57 -14.33 -13.82
N ARG A 166 -12.60 -14.75 -13.05
CA ARG A 166 -12.89 -16.16 -12.78
C ARG A 166 -13.27 -16.92 -14.06
N ARG A 167 -14.19 -16.37 -14.88
CA ARG A 167 -14.57 -17.02 -16.14
C ARG A 167 -13.37 -17.24 -17.07
N ARG A 168 -12.45 -16.27 -17.14
CA ARG A 168 -11.24 -16.38 -17.95
C ARG A 168 -10.13 -17.21 -17.29
N ARG A 169 -10.29 -17.58 -16.00
CA ARG A 169 -9.25 -18.19 -15.19
C ARG A 169 -7.92 -17.43 -15.27
N SER A 170 -8.00 -16.10 -15.26
CA SER A 170 -6.85 -15.20 -15.40
C SER A 170 -7.16 -13.82 -14.80
N GLY A 171 -6.33 -13.38 -13.88
CA GLY A 171 -6.41 -12.04 -13.28
C GLY A 171 -5.31 -11.79 -12.25
N ARG A 172 -5.01 -10.52 -12.04
CA ARG A 172 -4.11 -10.04 -10.97
C ARG A 172 -4.82 -8.98 -10.15
N ILE A 173 -4.72 -9.09 -8.85
CA ILE A 173 -5.21 -8.09 -7.90
C ILE A 173 -4.05 -7.68 -7.01
N VAL A 174 -3.79 -6.39 -6.90
CA VAL A 174 -2.77 -5.83 -6.04
C VAL A 174 -3.45 -4.93 -5.02
N ASN A 175 -3.41 -5.29 -3.75
CA ASN A 175 -3.96 -4.48 -2.67
C ASN A 175 -2.83 -3.75 -1.96
N ILE A 176 -2.84 -2.41 -2.05
CA ILE A 176 -1.86 -1.57 -1.36
C ILE A 176 -2.33 -1.35 0.08
N SER A 177 -1.86 -2.22 0.95
CA SER A 177 -2.01 -2.05 2.40
C SER A 177 -0.95 -1.08 2.95
N SER A 178 -0.28 -1.42 4.02
CA SER A 178 0.78 -0.66 4.68
C SER A 178 1.52 -1.55 5.67
N VAL A 179 2.69 -1.13 6.13
CA VAL A 179 3.26 -1.62 7.39
C VAL A 179 2.28 -1.36 8.54
N GLY A 180 1.51 -0.26 8.48
CA GLY A 180 0.39 0.02 9.38
C GLY A 180 -0.77 -0.99 9.31
N GLY A 181 -0.76 -1.95 8.38
CA GLY A 181 -1.64 -3.13 8.34
C GLY A 181 -1.01 -4.40 8.89
N LYS A 182 0.19 -4.31 9.46
CA LYS A 182 0.94 -5.39 10.13
C LYS A 182 1.38 -4.99 11.54
N ILE A 183 1.59 -3.69 11.78
CA ILE A 183 1.98 -3.09 13.05
C ILE A 183 1.13 -1.84 13.24
N SER A 184 0.44 -1.71 14.37
CA SER A 184 -0.33 -0.49 14.65
C SER A 184 0.61 0.62 15.10
N MET A 185 0.72 1.67 14.29
CA MET A 185 1.59 2.80 14.55
C MET A 185 0.89 3.85 15.43
N ALA A 186 1.66 4.47 16.34
CA ALA A 186 1.21 5.59 17.14
C ALA A 186 0.64 6.72 16.27
N HIS A 187 -0.38 7.42 16.76
CA HIS A 187 -1.11 8.51 16.08
C HIS A 187 -1.76 8.16 14.73
N LEU A 188 -1.82 6.88 14.36
CA LEU A 188 -2.38 6.41 13.10
C LEU A 188 -3.51 5.37 13.28
N LEU A 189 -4.18 5.33 14.44
CA LEU A 189 -5.12 4.26 14.79
C LEU A 189 -6.23 4.01 13.74
N PRO A 190 -7.00 5.01 13.26
CA PRO A 190 -8.03 4.76 12.24
C PRO A 190 -7.43 4.21 10.95
N TYR A 191 -6.30 4.77 10.51
CA TYR A 191 -5.58 4.31 9.33
C TYR A 191 -5.11 2.86 9.48
N CYS A 192 -4.44 2.52 10.58
CA CYS A 192 -3.96 1.17 10.85
C CYS A 192 -5.11 0.16 10.91
N SER A 193 -6.21 0.48 11.58
CA SER A 193 -7.40 -0.38 11.63
C SER A 193 -7.92 -0.73 10.23
N GLY A 194 -8.05 0.27 9.35
CA GLY A 194 -8.46 0.05 7.96
C GLY A 194 -7.45 -0.79 7.16
N LYS A 195 -6.15 -0.57 7.37
CA LYS A 195 -5.09 -1.31 6.67
C LYS A 195 -4.92 -2.75 7.17
N PHE A 196 -5.14 -3.02 8.46
CA PHE A 196 -5.24 -4.39 8.98
C PHE A 196 -6.43 -5.13 8.35
N ALA A 197 -7.60 -4.48 8.28
CA ALA A 197 -8.78 -5.07 7.64
C ALA A 197 -8.52 -5.40 6.17
N LEU A 198 -7.86 -4.52 5.41
CA LEU A 198 -7.45 -4.77 4.02
C LEU A 198 -6.46 -5.92 3.92
N THR A 199 -5.50 -6.02 4.83
CA THR A 199 -4.52 -7.10 4.83
C THR A 199 -5.19 -8.45 5.00
N GLY A 200 -6.06 -8.61 6.02
CA GLY A 200 -6.81 -9.85 6.24
C GLY A 200 -7.71 -10.22 5.07
N LEU A 201 -8.45 -9.23 4.51
CA LEU A 201 -9.25 -9.43 3.31
C LEU A 201 -8.39 -9.92 2.13
N SER A 202 -7.24 -9.30 1.91
CA SER A 202 -6.34 -9.61 0.80
C SER A 202 -5.76 -11.03 0.90
N GLU A 203 -5.37 -11.45 2.10
CA GLU A 203 -4.84 -12.79 2.38
C GLU A 203 -5.93 -13.87 2.17
N GLY A 204 -7.13 -13.65 2.71
CA GLY A 204 -8.26 -14.56 2.53
C GLY A 204 -8.69 -14.68 1.08
N MET A 205 -8.81 -13.56 0.36
CA MET A 205 -9.15 -13.54 -1.07
C MET A 205 -8.09 -14.26 -1.91
N ARG A 206 -6.80 -14.15 -1.57
CA ARG A 206 -5.77 -14.92 -2.25
C ARG A 206 -6.00 -16.42 -2.13
N ALA A 207 -6.24 -16.92 -0.93
CA ALA A 207 -6.47 -18.34 -0.70
C ALA A 207 -7.68 -18.84 -1.50
N ALA A 208 -8.79 -18.09 -1.47
CA ALA A 208 -10.02 -18.46 -2.15
C ALA A 208 -9.93 -18.45 -3.69
N LEU A 209 -9.09 -17.57 -4.26
CA LEU A 209 -9.06 -17.32 -5.70
C LEU A 209 -7.95 -18.06 -6.45
N LEU A 210 -7.02 -18.71 -5.76
CA LEU A 210 -5.93 -19.46 -6.42
C LEU A 210 -6.47 -20.59 -7.32
N GLN A 211 -7.55 -21.25 -6.93
CA GLN A 211 -8.21 -22.27 -7.74
C GLN A 211 -8.76 -21.73 -9.07
N ASP A 212 -9.10 -20.45 -9.14
CA ASP A 212 -9.58 -19.75 -10.32
C ASP A 212 -8.44 -19.14 -11.17
N ASN A 213 -7.18 -19.36 -10.79
CA ASN A 213 -5.99 -18.74 -11.37
C ASN A 213 -6.03 -17.19 -11.32
N VAL A 214 -6.73 -16.64 -10.33
CA VAL A 214 -6.72 -15.21 -10.00
C VAL A 214 -5.81 -15.03 -8.80
N VAL A 215 -4.76 -14.22 -8.98
CA VAL A 215 -3.71 -14.08 -7.97
C VAL A 215 -3.79 -12.72 -7.30
N VAL A 216 -3.91 -12.73 -5.98
CA VAL A 216 -3.91 -11.52 -5.15
C VAL A 216 -2.53 -11.33 -4.54
N THR A 217 -2.02 -10.11 -4.61
CA THR A 217 -0.76 -9.67 -3.98
C THR A 217 -1.07 -8.60 -2.94
N THR A 218 -0.68 -8.84 -1.70
CA THR A 218 -0.75 -7.85 -0.62
C THR A 218 0.55 -7.07 -0.57
N VAL A 219 0.47 -5.75 -0.68
CA VAL A 219 1.65 -4.87 -0.60
C VAL A 219 1.58 -4.08 0.70
N CYS A 220 2.63 -4.17 1.51
CA CYS A 220 2.76 -3.48 2.79
C CYS A 220 3.95 -2.51 2.74
N PRO A 221 3.77 -1.32 2.15
CA PRO A 221 4.83 -0.31 2.15
C PRO A 221 4.95 0.33 3.53
N GLY A 222 6.18 0.67 3.91
CA GLY A 222 6.48 1.68 4.92
C GLY A 222 6.33 3.08 4.32
N LEU A 223 7.07 4.05 4.85
CA LEU A 223 7.03 5.43 4.36
C LEU A 223 7.53 5.52 2.92
N LEU A 224 6.77 6.22 2.08
CA LEU A 224 7.08 6.42 0.66
C LEU A 224 7.11 7.92 0.33
N ARG A 225 8.23 8.39 -0.17
CA ARG A 225 8.37 9.77 -0.67
C ARG A 225 7.49 9.98 -1.89
N THR A 226 6.26 10.38 -1.64
CA THR A 226 5.25 10.71 -2.64
C THR A 226 4.81 12.17 -2.56
N GLY A 227 4.96 12.81 -1.39
CA GLY A 227 4.34 14.07 -1.03
C GLY A 227 2.97 13.89 -0.36
N SER A 228 2.56 12.66 -0.08
CA SER A 228 1.27 12.34 0.56
C SER A 228 1.01 13.05 1.90
N PRO A 229 2.00 13.44 2.71
CA PRO A 229 1.74 14.22 3.92
C PRO A 229 0.93 15.51 3.67
N ARG A 230 1.11 16.15 2.51
CA ARG A 230 0.36 17.39 2.16
C ARG A 230 -1.16 17.16 2.06
N ASN A 231 -1.55 15.95 1.66
CA ASN A 231 -2.95 15.57 1.46
C ASN A 231 -3.54 14.73 2.62
N ALA A 232 -2.70 14.34 3.59
CA ALA A 232 -3.14 13.71 4.82
C ALA A 232 -3.91 14.72 5.71
N PHE A 233 -4.76 14.19 6.58
CA PHE A 233 -5.46 14.99 7.60
C PHE A 233 -4.75 14.87 8.93
N PHE A 234 -4.65 15.99 9.63
CA PHE A 234 -4.01 16.11 10.93
C PHE A 234 -4.99 16.67 11.96
N LYS A 235 -4.96 16.10 13.14
CA LYS A 235 -5.81 16.49 14.30
C LYS A 235 -4.94 16.90 15.49
N GLY A 236 -5.58 17.36 16.55
CA GLY A 236 -4.84 17.79 17.74
C GLY A 236 -3.92 18.98 17.46
N ARG A 237 -2.65 18.87 17.80
CA ARG A 237 -1.62 19.86 17.46
C ARG A 237 -1.15 19.67 16.02
N HIS A 238 -2.06 19.85 15.08
CA HIS A 238 -1.93 19.50 13.66
C HIS A 238 -0.62 19.94 12.99
N ARG A 239 -0.05 21.11 13.38
CA ARG A 239 1.24 21.58 12.84
C ARG A 239 2.42 20.74 13.34
N ALA A 240 2.41 20.34 14.60
CA ALA A 240 3.44 19.45 15.16
C ALA A 240 3.30 18.04 14.58
N GLU A 241 2.07 17.54 14.47
CA GLU A 241 1.76 16.26 13.82
C GLU A 241 2.26 16.22 12.37
N TYR A 242 1.99 17.27 11.60
CA TYR A 242 2.47 17.39 10.22
C TYR A 242 3.99 17.41 10.14
N SER A 243 4.65 18.12 11.08
CA SER A 243 6.11 18.27 11.06
C SER A 243 6.82 16.93 11.26
N TRP A 244 6.50 16.18 12.33
CA TRP A 244 7.17 14.90 12.56
C TRP A 244 6.85 13.88 11.47
N PHE A 245 5.60 13.86 10.97
CA PHE A 245 5.18 12.92 9.93
C PHE A 245 5.89 13.20 8.60
N SER A 246 5.94 14.47 8.16
CA SER A 246 6.60 14.86 6.91
C SER A 246 8.12 14.73 6.96
N ILE A 247 8.76 15.00 8.12
CA ILE A 247 10.18 14.75 8.32
C ILE A 247 10.47 13.24 8.20
N SER A 248 9.70 12.41 8.91
CA SER A 248 9.86 10.95 8.84
C SER A 248 9.70 10.40 7.42
N ASP A 249 8.72 10.92 6.65
CA ASP A 249 8.48 10.54 5.25
C ASP A 249 9.64 10.99 4.33
N SER A 250 10.38 12.03 4.69
CA SER A 250 11.47 12.57 3.88
C SER A 250 12.82 11.90 4.13
N LEU A 251 13.02 11.25 5.30
CA LEU A 251 14.30 10.64 5.66
C LEU A 251 14.60 9.38 4.82
N PRO A 252 15.74 9.32 4.08
CA PRO A 252 16.06 8.19 3.19
C PRO A 252 16.19 6.83 3.88
N ILE A 253 16.57 6.81 5.16
CA ILE A 253 16.70 5.58 5.97
C ILE A 253 15.31 4.99 6.28
N LEU A 254 14.32 5.85 6.51
CA LEU A 254 12.96 5.43 6.90
C LEU A 254 12.04 5.26 5.71
N SER A 255 12.32 5.95 4.60
CA SER A 255 11.40 6.04 3.46
C SER A 255 12.05 5.62 2.14
N MET A 256 11.20 5.21 1.20
CA MET A 256 11.59 4.81 -0.15
C MET A 256 10.98 5.76 -1.18
N GLY A 257 11.70 6.04 -2.29
CA GLY A 257 11.13 6.80 -3.41
C GLY A 257 10.00 6.04 -4.10
N ALA A 258 8.91 6.75 -4.45
CA ALA A 258 7.69 6.17 -5.05
C ALA A 258 7.97 5.39 -6.35
N ALA A 259 8.84 5.87 -7.22
CA ALA A 259 9.20 5.19 -8.47
C ALA A 259 9.89 3.83 -8.22
N ARG A 260 10.74 3.72 -7.19
CA ARG A 260 11.38 2.46 -6.80
C ARG A 260 10.35 1.49 -6.21
N ALA A 261 9.46 1.99 -5.35
CA ALA A 261 8.36 1.20 -4.80
C ALA A 261 7.45 0.66 -5.91
N ALA A 262 7.03 1.52 -6.86
CA ALA A 262 6.19 1.14 -7.98
C ALA A 262 6.81 0.00 -8.81
N ARG A 263 8.10 0.09 -9.17
CA ARG A 263 8.79 -1.00 -9.89
C ARG A 263 8.80 -2.33 -9.13
N GLN A 264 9.00 -2.29 -7.81
CA GLN A 264 8.96 -3.51 -6.99
C GLN A 264 7.55 -4.09 -6.92
N ILE A 265 6.52 -3.25 -6.82
CA ILE A 265 5.12 -3.66 -6.82
C ILE A 265 4.73 -4.31 -8.15
N VAL A 266 5.10 -3.70 -9.27
CA VAL A 266 4.87 -4.28 -10.61
C VAL A 266 5.56 -5.63 -10.74
N THR A 267 6.81 -5.75 -10.27
CA THR A 267 7.55 -7.02 -10.25
C THR A 267 6.83 -8.09 -9.41
N ALA A 268 6.34 -7.74 -8.21
CA ALA A 268 5.59 -8.65 -7.35
C ALA A 268 4.27 -9.09 -8.01
N CYS A 269 3.56 -8.18 -8.68
CA CYS A 269 2.37 -8.48 -9.46
C CYS A 269 2.68 -9.49 -10.59
N LYS A 270 3.74 -9.25 -11.37
CA LYS A 270 4.18 -10.15 -12.45
C LYS A 270 4.52 -11.56 -11.94
N ARG A 271 5.21 -11.66 -10.81
CA ARG A 271 5.60 -12.93 -10.19
C ARG A 271 4.46 -13.62 -9.44
N GLY A 272 3.35 -12.92 -9.18
CA GLY A 272 2.26 -13.42 -8.36
C GLY A 272 2.66 -13.66 -6.91
N ASP A 273 3.53 -12.80 -6.38
CA ASP A 273 3.96 -12.87 -4.97
C ASP A 273 2.76 -12.72 -4.04
N ALA A 274 2.76 -13.46 -2.94
CA ALA A 274 1.67 -13.37 -1.96
C ALA A 274 1.69 -12.03 -1.24
N GLU A 275 2.88 -11.66 -0.80
CA GLU A 275 3.11 -10.45 -0.02
C GLU A 275 4.40 -9.76 -0.47
N LEU A 276 4.38 -8.43 -0.45
CA LEU A 276 5.54 -7.58 -0.62
C LEU A 276 5.61 -6.54 0.51
N VAL A 277 6.59 -6.67 1.40
CA VAL A 277 6.90 -5.65 2.42
C VAL A 277 8.13 -4.87 1.98
N ILE A 278 8.02 -3.54 1.90
CA ILE A 278 9.07 -2.60 1.46
C ILE A 278 9.07 -1.32 2.31
N PRO A 279 10.21 -0.67 2.53
CA PRO A 279 11.59 -1.10 2.26
C PRO A 279 12.04 -2.27 3.16
N THR A 280 13.30 -2.70 3.02
CA THR A 280 13.84 -3.84 3.80
C THR A 280 13.73 -3.64 5.31
N MET A 281 13.94 -2.43 5.82
CA MET A 281 13.76 -2.12 7.25
C MET A 281 12.32 -2.38 7.72
N ALA A 282 11.33 -2.02 6.91
CA ALA A 282 9.92 -2.33 7.23
C ALA A 282 9.68 -3.84 7.38
N LYS A 283 10.35 -4.66 6.54
CA LYS A 283 10.28 -6.11 6.67
C LYS A 283 10.88 -6.62 7.97
N VAL A 284 11.99 -6.05 8.42
CA VAL A 284 12.60 -6.37 9.73
C VAL A 284 11.60 -6.08 10.86
N TRP A 285 11.02 -4.89 10.89
CA TRP A 285 10.05 -4.51 11.91
C TRP A 285 8.81 -5.42 11.92
N VAL A 286 8.26 -5.75 10.75
CA VAL A 286 7.13 -6.69 10.64
C VAL A 286 7.51 -8.08 11.17
N THR A 287 8.73 -8.55 10.89
CA THR A 287 9.20 -9.84 11.39
C THR A 287 9.39 -9.82 12.91
N VAL A 288 9.98 -8.74 13.46
CA VAL A 288 10.14 -8.57 14.92
C VAL A 288 8.78 -8.53 15.61
N ASN A 289 7.81 -7.78 15.04
CA ASN A 289 6.45 -7.73 15.59
C ASN A 289 5.76 -9.11 15.58
N ALA A 290 5.96 -9.90 14.53
CA ALA A 290 5.38 -11.23 14.44
C ALA A 290 5.97 -12.22 15.48
N LEU A 291 7.25 -12.07 15.82
CA LEU A 291 7.94 -12.93 16.80
C LEU A 291 7.78 -12.44 18.24
N PHE A 292 7.74 -11.12 18.44
CA PHE A 292 7.74 -10.48 19.75
C PHE A 292 6.70 -9.35 19.82
N PRO A 293 5.38 -9.64 19.71
CA PRO A 293 4.34 -8.62 19.63
C PRO A 293 4.26 -7.75 20.89
N GLY A 294 4.44 -8.32 22.08
CA GLY A 294 4.45 -7.58 23.35
C GLY A 294 5.59 -6.55 23.40
N LEU A 295 6.82 -6.97 23.07
CA LEU A 295 7.97 -6.06 23.02
C LEU A 295 7.73 -4.91 22.04
N MET A 296 7.16 -5.19 20.88
CA MET A 296 6.86 -4.15 19.87
C MET A 296 5.83 -3.16 20.40
N THR A 297 4.78 -3.64 21.09
CA THR A 297 3.75 -2.78 21.68
C THR A 297 4.34 -1.87 22.74
N ASP A 298 5.23 -2.37 23.62
CA ASP A 298 5.90 -1.58 24.65
C ASP A 298 6.82 -0.50 24.03
N LEU A 299 7.56 -0.85 22.97
CA LEU A 299 8.39 0.11 22.23
C LEU A 299 7.52 1.21 21.58
N LEU A 300 6.41 0.86 20.98
CA LEU A 300 5.48 1.82 20.39
C LEU A 300 4.82 2.71 21.45
N GLY A 301 4.47 2.16 22.62
CA GLY A 301 3.98 2.93 23.76
C GLY A 301 5.03 3.92 24.32
N SER A 302 6.31 3.56 24.23
CA SER A 302 7.40 4.48 24.58
C SER A 302 7.56 5.60 23.54
N LEU A 303 7.40 5.28 22.25
CA LEU A 303 7.42 6.26 21.18
C LEU A 303 6.25 7.25 21.28
N GLU A 304 5.05 6.76 21.61
CA GLU A 304 3.84 7.56 21.84
C GLU A 304 4.09 8.75 22.77
N ARG A 305 4.86 8.54 23.84
CA ARG A 305 5.21 9.59 24.83
C ARG A 305 6.05 10.73 24.24
N SER A 306 6.76 10.49 23.14
CA SER A 306 7.59 11.47 22.45
C SER A 306 6.85 12.24 21.36
N LEU A 307 5.65 11.82 21.00
CA LEU A 307 4.81 12.45 19.99
C LEU A 307 4.01 13.63 20.56
N PRO A 308 3.45 14.50 19.70
CA PRO A 308 2.69 15.66 20.17
C PRO A 308 1.52 15.27 21.07
N GLN A 309 1.43 15.88 22.24
CA GLN A 309 0.34 15.62 23.19
C GLN A 309 -0.99 16.16 22.68
N PRO A 310 -2.16 15.60 23.11
CA PRO A 310 -3.48 16.10 22.76
C PRO A 310 -3.63 17.61 22.97
N GLY A 311 -4.52 18.27 22.24
CA GLY A 311 -4.77 19.71 22.32
C GLY A 311 -4.95 20.34 20.92
N GLY A 312 -4.54 21.59 20.76
CA GLY A 312 -4.63 22.31 19.49
C GLY A 312 -6.06 22.45 18.97
N ILE A 313 -6.32 21.92 17.75
CA ILE A 313 -7.68 21.95 17.15
C ILE A 313 -8.59 20.80 17.62
N GLY A 314 -8.13 19.99 18.56
CA GLY A 314 -8.90 18.87 19.11
C GLY A 314 -9.29 17.83 18.04
N SER A 315 -10.58 17.48 17.98
CA SER A 315 -11.13 16.52 17.02
C SER A 315 -11.39 17.12 15.62
N ALA A 316 -11.24 18.43 15.43
CA ALA A 316 -11.26 19.03 14.10
C ALA A 316 -10.06 18.55 13.29
N ARG A 317 -10.19 18.53 11.96
CA ARG A 317 -9.12 18.08 11.07
C ARG A 317 -8.66 19.16 10.11
N GLU A 318 -7.35 19.22 9.85
CA GLU A 318 -6.76 20.12 8.86
C GLU A 318 -5.90 19.32 7.87
N ARG A 319 -5.86 19.77 6.62
CA ARG A 319 -4.97 19.17 5.61
C ARG A 319 -3.51 19.52 5.89
N GLY A 320 -2.60 18.61 5.60
CA GLY A 320 -1.16 18.84 5.75
C GLY A 320 -0.67 20.07 4.99
N ALA A 321 -1.20 20.35 3.82
CA ALA A 321 -0.88 21.57 3.05
C ALA A 321 -1.15 22.88 3.81
N ARG A 322 -2.06 22.86 4.81
CA ARG A 322 -2.40 23.99 5.70
C ARG A 322 -1.80 23.87 7.10
N SER A 323 -1.04 22.80 7.33
CA SER A 323 -0.44 22.48 8.64
C SER A 323 1.05 22.83 8.71
N GLY A 324 1.53 23.72 7.83
CA GLY A 324 2.94 24.14 7.79
C GLY A 324 3.42 24.77 9.10
N SER A 325 4.71 24.64 9.38
CA SER A 325 5.40 25.20 10.54
C SER A 325 6.83 25.60 10.15
N ALA A 326 7.59 26.16 11.07
CA ALA A 326 9.01 26.47 10.83
C ALA A 326 9.86 25.21 10.53
N LEU A 327 9.37 24.00 10.88
CA LEU A 327 10.06 22.73 10.64
C LEU A 327 9.63 22.02 9.35
N SER A 328 8.51 22.44 8.72
CA SER A 328 7.99 21.82 7.50
C SER A 328 7.06 22.81 6.75
N PRO A 329 7.41 23.26 5.52
CA PRO A 329 8.58 22.84 4.73
C PRO A 329 9.92 23.37 5.28
N SER A 330 10.99 22.57 5.14
CA SER A 330 12.34 22.91 5.57
C SER A 330 13.36 22.04 4.81
N PRO A 331 14.68 22.26 4.96
CA PRO A 331 15.67 21.34 4.41
C PRO A 331 15.48 19.87 4.77
N LEU A 332 14.84 19.56 5.91
CA LEU A 332 14.54 18.21 6.34
C LEU A 332 13.41 17.56 5.53
N THR A 333 12.56 18.35 4.86
CA THR A 333 11.41 17.86 4.06
C THR A 333 11.63 17.95 2.56
N LEU A 334 12.80 18.46 2.09
CA LEU A 334 13.10 18.70 0.67
C LEU A 334 12.81 17.50 -0.25
N LEU A 335 13.13 16.29 0.19
CA LEU A 335 12.90 15.09 -0.62
C LEU A 335 11.40 14.77 -0.78
N GLY A 336 10.62 14.97 0.27
CA GLY A 336 9.17 14.83 0.25
C GLY A 336 8.52 15.93 -0.60
N ASP A 337 8.96 17.19 -0.44
CA ASP A 337 8.45 18.34 -1.20
C ASP A 337 8.75 18.20 -2.70
N SER A 338 9.96 17.79 -3.07
CA SER A 338 10.33 17.49 -4.45
C SER A 338 9.52 16.31 -5.04
N ALA A 339 9.17 15.34 -4.21
CA ALA A 339 8.32 14.23 -4.62
C ALA A 339 6.88 14.67 -4.84
N ALA A 340 6.37 15.62 -4.04
CA ALA A 340 5.02 16.15 -4.18
C ALA A 340 4.79 16.77 -5.57
N VAL A 341 5.75 17.59 -6.05
CA VAL A 341 5.73 18.13 -7.42
C VAL A 341 5.69 17.01 -8.46
N ARG A 342 6.63 16.06 -8.35
CA ARG A 342 6.79 14.96 -9.34
C ARG A 342 5.60 14.03 -9.41
N HIS A 343 4.81 13.92 -8.37
CA HIS A 343 3.75 12.95 -8.23
C HIS A 343 2.35 13.59 -8.11
N ASN A 344 2.19 14.84 -8.59
CA ASN A 344 0.90 15.55 -8.68
C ASN A 344 0.17 15.68 -7.32
N GLU A 345 0.91 15.90 -6.23
CA GLU A 345 0.35 16.07 -4.88
C GLU A 345 0.13 17.57 -4.53
N ILE A 346 0.38 18.48 -5.46
CA ILE A 346 0.18 19.93 -5.35
C ILE A 346 -0.89 20.40 -6.34
#